data_0bf06c6c2f4f8d5eed356bbe8661b9ed
#
_entry.id   0bf06c6c2f4f8d5eed356bbe8661b9ed
#
_cell.length_a   1.000
_cell.length_b   1.000
_cell.length_c   1.000
_cell.angle_alpha   90.00
_cell.angle_beta   90.00
_cell.angle_gamma   90.00
#
_symmetry.space_group_name_H-M   'P 1'
#
loop_
_entity.id
_entity.type
_entity.pdbx_description
1 polymer ?
#
loop_
_entity_poly.entity_id
_entity_poly.type
_entity_poly.pdbx_seq_one_letter_code
_entity_poly.pdbx_strand_id
1 'polypeptide(L)'
;DQVFVRRSPAYQAQQNVSISGEVLYGGTYSLTYKNERLSDLLKKAGGPTEFAYVKGSKLIRRANEEEKTRMRDIVEMMRKELGTGALDSMGLKVEDTYTVGIDLEAALQNPGSAADIVLREGDEIVVPEYVSTVKISGAVMMDNTVSYTPGKSVKYYLSQAGGYSQNAKKSKKFIVYMNGQIAEVKGSGKKQIEPGCEIIVPTKQRKPNAFNNIMGYATSFASLATMFATLTNLIKN
;
A
#
# COMPACT_ATOMS: atom_id res chain seq x y z
N ASP A 1 52.45 -15.10 17.70
CA ASP A 1 51.33 -15.99 17.37
C ASP A 1 50.21 -15.17 16.78
N GLN A 2 49.71 -15.57 15.61
CA GLN A 2 48.51 -14.95 15.02
C GLN A 2 47.30 -15.85 15.25
N VAL A 3 46.26 -15.32 15.89
CA VAL A 3 45.00 -16.04 16.13
C VAL A 3 43.94 -15.55 15.13
N PHE A 4 43.47 -16.42 14.25
CA PHE A 4 42.40 -16.14 13.32
C PHE A 4 41.07 -16.66 13.88
N VAL A 5 40.18 -15.74 14.30
CA VAL A 5 38.83 -16.08 14.70
C VAL A 5 37.94 -16.05 13.46
N ARG A 6 37.47 -17.20 13.00
CA ARG A 6 36.51 -17.31 11.90
C ARG A 6 35.09 -17.27 12.45
N ARG A 7 34.17 -16.58 11.74
CA ARG A 7 32.75 -16.68 12.05
C ARG A 7 32.30 -18.13 11.90
N SER A 8 31.49 -18.62 12.84
CA SER A 8 30.84 -19.91 12.72
C SER A 8 29.94 -19.89 11.46
N PRO A 9 29.98 -20.96 10.64
CA PRO A 9 29.02 -21.09 9.52
C PRO A 9 27.57 -21.05 9.96
N ALA A 10 27.27 -21.38 11.20
CA ALA A 10 25.97 -21.33 11.81
C ALA A 10 25.62 -19.95 12.41
N TYR A 11 26.54 -18.98 12.39
CA TYR A 11 26.28 -17.65 12.92
C TYR A 11 25.28 -16.93 11.99
N GLN A 12 24.14 -16.62 12.53
CA GLN A 12 23.16 -15.72 11.90
C GLN A 12 23.12 -14.43 12.72
N ALA A 13 23.28 -13.29 12.04
CA ALA A 13 23.05 -12.00 12.66
C ALA A 13 21.58 -11.95 13.11
N GLN A 14 21.35 -11.38 14.29
CA GLN A 14 19.99 -11.15 14.78
C GLN A 14 19.25 -10.25 13.79
N GLN A 15 18.13 -10.73 13.28
CA GLN A 15 17.25 -9.99 12.39
C GLN A 15 16.01 -9.56 13.18
N ASN A 16 15.67 -8.30 13.07
CA ASN A 16 14.55 -7.71 13.80
C ASN A 16 13.47 -7.24 12.84
N VAL A 17 12.23 -7.39 13.26
CA VAL A 17 11.03 -6.89 12.63
C VAL A 17 10.21 -6.12 13.65
N SER A 18 9.35 -5.22 13.22
CA SER A 18 8.48 -4.47 14.12
C SER A 18 7.02 -4.66 13.78
N ILE A 19 6.17 -4.56 14.78
CA ILE A 19 4.73 -4.53 14.63
C ILE A 19 4.15 -3.41 15.47
N SER A 20 3.25 -2.63 14.90
CA SER A 20 2.66 -1.45 15.51
C SER A 20 1.15 -1.33 15.23
N GLY A 21 0.49 -0.45 15.95
CA GLY A 21 -0.95 -0.23 15.85
C GLY A 21 -1.76 -1.17 16.75
N GLU A 22 -2.89 -1.64 16.26
CA GLU A 22 -3.89 -2.40 17.02
C GLU A 22 -3.51 -3.87 17.21
N VAL A 23 -2.47 -4.10 18.02
CA VAL A 23 -2.01 -5.42 18.48
C VAL A 23 -1.80 -5.38 20.00
N LEU A 24 -1.93 -6.52 20.67
CA LEU A 24 -1.82 -6.55 22.14
C LEU A 24 -0.42 -6.14 22.63
N TYR A 25 0.63 -6.59 21.95
CA TYR A 25 2.00 -6.29 22.32
C TYR A 25 2.74 -5.76 21.10
N GLY A 26 2.60 -4.46 20.82
CA GLY A 26 3.36 -3.77 19.78
C GLY A 26 4.84 -3.65 20.17
N GLY A 27 5.75 -3.66 19.19
CA GLY A 27 7.17 -3.50 19.45
C GLY A 27 8.06 -4.19 18.42
N THR A 28 9.32 -4.30 18.78
CA THR A 28 10.33 -4.96 17.94
C THR A 28 10.56 -6.39 18.40
N TYR A 29 10.54 -7.32 17.46
CA TYR A 29 10.72 -8.75 17.67
C TYR A 29 11.90 -9.28 16.88
N SER A 30 12.67 -10.18 17.48
CA SER A 30 13.70 -10.89 16.76
C SER A 30 13.11 -12.07 16.00
N LEU A 31 13.53 -12.24 14.74
CA LEU A 31 13.22 -13.45 13.98
C LEU A 31 13.96 -14.65 14.59
N THR A 32 13.21 -15.65 14.97
CA THR A 32 13.74 -16.85 15.64
C THR A 32 14.30 -17.86 14.64
N TYR A 33 13.72 -17.87 13.42
CA TYR A 33 14.14 -18.75 12.33
C TYR A 33 13.95 -18.06 10.97
N LYS A 34 14.65 -18.56 9.96
CA LYS A 34 14.83 -17.91 8.65
C LYS A 34 13.54 -17.70 7.84
N ASN A 35 12.53 -18.51 8.08
CA ASN A 35 11.27 -18.47 7.32
C ASN A 35 10.09 -18.05 8.19
N GLU A 36 10.32 -17.23 9.21
CA GLU A 36 9.26 -16.71 10.06
C GLU A 36 8.30 -15.85 9.25
N ARG A 37 7.01 -16.01 9.52
CA ARG A 37 5.93 -15.45 8.69
C ARG A 37 5.11 -14.42 9.44
N LEU A 38 4.25 -13.71 8.72
CA LEU A 38 3.30 -12.74 9.28
C LEU A 38 2.48 -13.32 10.44
N SER A 39 1.94 -14.52 10.25
CA SER A 39 1.10 -15.19 11.25
C SER A 39 1.88 -15.51 12.53
N ASP A 40 3.16 -15.85 12.42
CA ASP A 40 4.00 -16.15 13.57
C ASP A 40 4.31 -14.90 14.38
N LEU A 41 4.64 -13.79 13.71
CA LEU A 41 4.87 -12.51 14.38
C LEU A 41 3.63 -12.01 15.09
N LEU A 42 2.46 -12.10 14.43
CA LEU A 42 1.22 -11.66 15.05
C LEU A 42 0.85 -12.50 16.29
N LYS A 43 1.13 -13.81 16.27
CA LYS A 43 0.99 -14.67 17.46
C LYS A 43 1.92 -14.23 18.59
N LYS A 44 3.19 -13.90 18.27
CA LYS A 44 4.13 -13.37 19.27
C LYS A 44 3.66 -12.02 19.85
N ALA A 45 3.03 -11.18 19.03
CA ALA A 45 2.45 -9.92 19.44
C ALA A 45 1.10 -10.07 20.18
N GLY A 46 0.66 -11.29 20.48
CA GLY A 46 -0.57 -11.56 21.21
C GLY A 46 -1.84 -11.48 20.36
N GLY A 47 -1.72 -11.23 19.07
CA GLY A 47 -2.84 -11.06 18.16
C GLY A 47 -3.34 -9.62 18.03
N PRO A 48 -4.34 -9.38 17.15
CA PRO A 48 -4.98 -8.08 16.98
C PRO A 48 -5.88 -7.76 18.18
N THR A 49 -6.06 -6.46 18.50
CA THR A 49 -7.04 -5.99 19.47
C THR A 49 -8.47 -6.07 18.90
N GLU A 50 -9.47 -5.81 19.74
CA GLU A 50 -10.87 -5.72 19.30
C GLU A 50 -11.15 -4.52 18.38
N PHE A 51 -10.28 -3.49 18.40
CA PHE A 51 -10.38 -2.31 17.54
C PHE A 51 -9.61 -2.46 16.22
N ALA A 52 -8.89 -3.56 16.03
CA ALA A 52 -8.04 -3.78 14.88
C ALA A 52 -8.82 -3.94 13.58
N TYR A 53 -8.41 -3.21 12.55
CA TYR A 53 -8.85 -3.46 11.18
C TYR A 53 -7.84 -4.31 10.42
N VAL A 54 -7.91 -5.62 10.62
CA VAL A 54 -6.93 -6.60 10.08
C VAL A 54 -6.79 -6.52 8.56
N LYS A 55 -7.88 -6.30 7.82
CA LYS A 55 -7.86 -6.13 6.34
C LYS A 55 -7.11 -4.88 5.89
N GLY A 56 -7.07 -3.86 6.73
CA GLY A 56 -6.35 -2.62 6.45
C GLY A 56 -4.86 -2.69 6.76
N SER A 57 -4.37 -3.82 7.28
CA SER A 57 -2.98 -3.98 7.66
C SER A 57 -2.05 -3.88 6.46
N LYS A 58 -0.89 -3.29 6.66
CA LYS A 58 0.15 -3.13 5.66
C LYS A 58 1.51 -3.57 6.19
N LEU A 59 2.35 -4.02 5.29
CA LEU A 59 3.74 -4.33 5.55
C LEU A 59 4.60 -3.26 4.88
N ILE A 60 5.46 -2.60 5.65
CA ILE A 60 6.46 -1.66 5.16
C ILE A 60 7.79 -2.42 5.13
N ARG A 61 8.41 -2.50 3.96
CA ARG A 61 9.63 -3.28 3.72
C ARG A 61 10.75 -2.39 3.24
N ARG A 62 11.96 -2.63 3.73
CA ARG A 62 13.15 -1.97 3.20
C ARG A 62 13.50 -2.53 1.83
N ALA A 63 13.74 -1.63 0.88
CA ALA A 63 14.23 -2.01 -0.44
C ALA A 63 15.70 -2.45 -0.33
N ASN A 64 16.00 -3.62 -0.88
CA ASN A 64 17.38 -4.05 -1.07
C ASN A 64 18.03 -3.28 -2.24
N GLU A 65 19.36 -3.39 -2.41
CA GLU A 65 20.07 -2.63 -3.44
C GLU A 65 19.61 -2.96 -4.88
N GLU A 66 19.22 -4.22 -5.14
CA GLU A 66 18.67 -4.61 -6.43
C GLU A 66 17.29 -3.96 -6.67
N GLU A 67 16.43 -3.95 -5.65
CA GLU A 67 15.12 -3.31 -5.69
C GLU A 67 15.27 -1.80 -5.88
N LYS A 68 16.20 -1.16 -5.16
CA LYS A 68 16.52 0.27 -5.32
C LYS A 68 17.06 0.60 -6.72
N THR A 69 17.93 -0.25 -7.25
CA THR A 69 18.46 -0.08 -8.61
C THR A 69 17.34 -0.17 -9.62
N ARG A 70 16.49 -1.16 -9.52
CA ARG A 70 15.32 -1.30 -10.38
C ARG A 70 14.37 -0.10 -10.29
N MET A 71 14.14 0.42 -9.09
CA MET A 71 13.33 1.64 -8.89
C MET A 71 13.97 2.85 -9.57
N ARG A 72 15.31 3.03 -9.44
CA ARG A 72 16.05 4.12 -10.12
C ARG A 72 15.93 4.01 -11.64
N ASP A 73 16.10 2.80 -12.18
CA ASP A 73 16.00 2.56 -13.63
C ASP A 73 14.61 2.92 -14.17
N ILE A 74 13.57 2.57 -13.41
CA ILE A 74 12.18 2.90 -13.78
C ILE A 74 11.95 4.41 -13.72
N VAL A 75 12.43 5.09 -12.67
CA VAL A 75 12.32 6.56 -12.54
C VAL A 75 13.09 7.24 -13.69
N GLU A 76 14.25 6.72 -14.06
CA GLU A 76 15.04 7.27 -15.17
C GLU A 76 14.37 7.02 -16.53
N MET A 77 13.79 5.85 -16.75
CA MET A 77 12.98 5.57 -17.94
C MET A 77 11.79 6.54 -18.04
N MET A 78 11.08 6.77 -16.94
CA MET A 78 10.00 7.75 -16.87
C MET A 78 10.50 9.17 -17.13
N ARG A 79 11.68 9.54 -16.65
CA ARG A 79 12.31 10.86 -16.90
C ARG A 79 12.56 11.06 -18.37
N LYS A 80 13.00 10.03 -19.09
CA LYS A 80 13.22 10.11 -20.55
C LYS A 80 11.91 10.26 -21.31
N GLU A 81 10.82 9.60 -20.86
CA GLU A 81 9.54 9.65 -21.57
C GLU A 81 8.71 10.89 -21.27
N LEU A 82 8.72 11.37 -20.02
CA LEU A 82 7.85 12.44 -19.53
C LEU A 82 8.56 13.81 -19.46
N GLY A 83 9.90 13.84 -19.55
CA GLY A 83 10.71 15.03 -19.34
C GLY A 83 10.95 15.33 -17.85
N THR A 84 12.09 15.97 -17.56
CA THR A 84 12.56 16.26 -16.19
C THR A 84 11.58 17.12 -15.37
N GLY A 85 10.97 18.11 -15.98
CA GLY A 85 10.06 19.03 -15.29
C GLY A 85 8.75 18.37 -14.78
N ALA A 86 8.29 17.32 -15.46
CA ALA A 86 7.09 16.60 -15.04
C ALA A 86 7.36 15.75 -13.78
N LEU A 87 8.52 15.11 -13.72
CA LEU A 87 8.92 14.26 -12.57
C LEU A 87 9.24 15.07 -11.32
N ASP A 88 9.92 16.22 -11.49
CA ASP A 88 10.23 17.12 -10.38
C ASP A 88 8.95 17.69 -9.74
N SER A 89 7.93 17.98 -10.56
CA SER A 89 6.62 18.40 -10.07
C SER A 89 5.85 17.29 -9.36
N MET A 90 6.17 16.03 -9.63
CA MET A 90 5.55 14.86 -8.98
C MET A 90 6.21 14.47 -7.66
N GLY A 91 7.37 15.06 -7.32
CA GLY A 91 8.09 14.76 -6.08
C GLY A 91 8.55 13.31 -5.96
N LEU A 92 8.72 12.59 -7.08
CA LEU A 92 9.09 11.18 -7.10
C LEU A 92 10.53 11.00 -6.62
N LYS A 93 10.68 10.46 -5.44
CA LYS A 93 11.96 10.06 -4.87
C LYS A 93 12.00 8.54 -4.74
N VAL A 94 13.17 7.95 -4.95
CA VAL A 94 13.40 6.56 -4.58
C VAL A 94 13.51 6.52 -3.06
N GLU A 95 12.50 5.97 -2.41
CA GLU A 95 12.50 5.79 -0.96
C GLU A 95 13.21 4.49 -0.58
N ASP A 96 13.79 4.47 0.61
CA ASP A 96 14.45 3.28 1.14
C ASP A 96 13.45 2.18 1.55
N THR A 97 12.18 2.52 1.67
CA THR A 97 11.10 1.61 2.06
C THR A 97 9.95 1.64 1.06
N TYR A 98 9.22 0.54 0.99
CA TYR A 98 8.00 0.44 0.19
C TYR A 98 6.91 -0.34 0.92
N THR A 99 5.65 -0.02 0.61
CA THR A 99 4.51 -0.72 1.18
C THR A 99 4.19 -1.97 0.36
N VAL A 100 4.09 -3.10 1.03
CA VAL A 100 3.57 -4.35 0.48
C VAL A 100 2.13 -4.50 0.97
N GLY A 101 1.18 -4.52 0.03
CA GLY A 101 -0.22 -4.82 0.36
C GLY A 101 -0.35 -6.28 0.78
N ILE A 102 -0.73 -6.51 2.02
CA ILE A 102 -0.87 -7.84 2.59
C ILE A 102 -2.35 -8.16 2.81
N ASP A 103 -2.67 -9.45 2.80
CA ASP A 103 -3.94 -9.98 3.30
C ASP A 103 -3.68 -10.71 4.62
N LEU A 104 -3.61 -9.92 5.69
CA LEU A 104 -3.32 -10.45 7.02
C LEU A 104 -4.43 -11.36 7.54
N GLU A 105 -5.68 -11.10 7.15
CA GLU A 105 -6.82 -11.95 7.52
C GLU A 105 -6.66 -13.36 6.92
N ALA A 106 -6.36 -13.44 5.62
CA ALA A 106 -6.13 -14.72 4.95
C ALA A 106 -4.87 -15.44 5.49
N ALA A 107 -3.82 -14.69 5.83
CA ALA A 107 -2.61 -15.24 6.45
C ALA A 107 -2.90 -15.89 7.82
N LEU A 108 -3.76 -15.28 8.63
CA LEU A 108 -4.16 -15.79 9.93
C LEU A 108 -5.09 -17.01 9.84
N GLN A 109 -6.02 -16.99 8.87
CA GLN A 109 -6.93 -18.12 8.64
C GLN A 109 -6.20 -19.34 8.09
N ASN A 110 -5.17 -19.15 7.27
CA ASN A 110 -4.40 -20.18 6.60
C ASN A 110 -2.89 -19.97 6.75
N PRO A 111 -2.31 -20.24 7.94
CA PRO A 111 -0.88 -20.12 8.16
C PRO A 111 -0.07 -20.97 7.18
N GLY A 112 0.99 -20.43 6.64
CA GLY A 112 1.82 -21.08 5.63
C GLY A 112 1.32 -20.95 4.19
N SER A 113 0.17 -20.31 3.95
CA SER A 113 -0.34 -20.03 2.59
C SER A 113 0.51 -18.95 1.86
N ALA A 114 0.17 -18.70 0.60
CA ALA A 114 0.81 -17.63 -0.18
C ALA A 114 0.53 -16.22 0.39
N ALA A 115 -0.58 -16.02 1.12
CA ALA A 115 -0.89 -14.77 1.81
C ALA A 115 -0.03 -14.56 3.06
N ASP A 116 0.45 -15.64 3.66
CA ASP A 116 1.29 -15.62 4.85
C ASP A 116 2.77 -15.42 4.47
N ILE A 117 3.12 -14.17 4.19
CA ILE A 117 4.42 -13.76 3.65
C ILE A 117 5.53 -14.00 4.66
N VAL A 118 6.69 -14.47 4.16
CA VAL A 118 7.93 -14.58 4.94
C VAL A 118 8.49 -13.19 5.23
N LEU A 119 8.81 -12.97 6.49
CA LEU A 119 9.36 -11.70 6.98
C LEU A 119 10.84 -11.56 6.63
N ARG A 120 11.28 -10.31 6.48
CA ARG A 120 12.68 -9.93 6.26
C ARG A 120 13.13 -8.97 7.35
N GLU A 121 14.41 -8.88 7.56
CA GLU A 121 15.00 -7.89 8.45
C GLU A 121 14.51 -6.47 8.12
N GLY A 122 14.09 -5.75 9.16
CA GLY A 122 13.59 -4.38 9.05
C GLY A 122 12.17 -4.25 8.51
N ASP A 123 11.44 -5.35 8.34
CA ASP A 123 10.01 -5.30 8.03
C ASP A 123 9.24 -4.66 9.20
N GLU A 124 8.30 -3.80 8.86
CA GLU A 124 7.37 -3.18 9.81
C GLU A 124 5.94 -3.51 9.41
N ILE A 125 5.19 -4.16 10.32
CA ILE A 125 3.77 -4.44 10.14
C ILE A 125 2.98 -3.37 10.88
N VAL A 126 2.04 -2.74 10.20
CA VAL A 126 1.14 -1.76 10.79
C VAL A 126 -0.28 -2.30 10.72
N VAL A 127 -0.89 -2.51 11.88
CA VAL A 127 -2.30 -2.93 12.00
C VAL A 127 -3.12 -1.70 12.40
N PRO A 128 -3.90 -1.11 11.47
CA PRO A 128 -4.64 0.10 11.78
C PRO A 128 -5.88 -0.17 12.64
N GLU A 129 -6.37 0.87 13.29
CA GLU A 129 -7.69 0.88 13.91
C GLU A 129 -8.79 0.84 12.85
N TYR A 130 -9.93 0.24 13.20
CA TYR A 130 -11.12 0.25 12.37
C TYR A 130 -11.70 1.65 12.23
N VAL A 131 -11.75 2.15 10.99
CA VAL A 131 -12.28 3.47 10.67
C VAL A 131 -13.58 3.33 9.88
N SER A 132 -14.71 3.70 10.48
CA SER A 132 -16.04 3.59 9.88
C SER A 132 -16.37 4.72 8.90
N THR A 133 -15.40 5.19 8.11
CA THR A 133 -15.59 6.26 7.13
C THR A 133 -15.05 5.89 5.75
N VAL A 134 -15.49 6.61 4.74
CA VAL A 134 -14.99 6.56 3.35
C VAL A 134 -14.63 7.98 2.96
N LYS A 135 -13.41 8.17 2.47
CA LYS A 135 -12.95 9.45 1.94
C LYS A 135 -13.24 9.51 0.44
N ILE A 136 -13.64 10.66 -0.04
CA ILE A 136 -13.89 10.93 -1.46
C ILE A 136 -13.05 12.14 -1.85
N SER A 137 -12.22 11.99 -2.90
CA SER A 137 -11.30 13.04 -3.32
C SER A 137 -11.09 13.09 -4.83
N GLY A 138 -10.37 14.12 -5.28
CA GLY A 138 -10.00 14.33 -6.66
C GLY A 138 -10.99 15.18 -7.44
N ALA A 139 -11.40 14.76 -8.63
CA ALA A 139 -12.30 15.54 -9.48
C ALA A 139 -13.78 15.44 -9.04
N VAL A 140 -14.05 15.79 -7.79
CA VAL A 140 -15.36 15.94 -7.18
C VAL A 140 -15.66 17.41 -6.90
N MET A 141 -16.89 17.76 -6.56
CA MET A 141 -17.23 19.16 -6.25
C MET A 141 -16.56 19.61 -4.96
N MET A 142 -16.50 18.73 -3.95
CA MET A 142 -15.87 18.98 -2.67
C MET A 142 -15.30 17.66 -2.13
N ASP A 143 -14.02 17.64 -1.79
CA ASP A 143 -13.44 16.52 -1.07
C ASP A 143 -14.16 16.34 0.27
N ASN A 144 -14.56 15.10 0.58
CA ASN A 144 -15.37 14.84 1.76
C ASN A 144 -15.00 13.48 2.36
N THR A 145 -15.24 13.37 3.68
CA THR A 145 -15.14 12.10 4.41
C THR A 145 -16.49 11.83 5.05
N VAL A 146 -17.09 10.70 4.71
CA VAL A 146 -18.46 10.34 5.11
C VAL A 146 -18.49 8.98 5.76
N SER A 147 -19.52 8.70 6.55
CA SER A 147 -19.69 7.42 7.21
C SER A 147 -19.80 6.28 6.22
N TYR A 148 -19.09 5.20 6.51
CA TYR A 148 -19.20 3.96 5.75
C TYR A 148 -20.58 3.33 5.96
N THR A 149 -21.24 2.98 4.89
CA THR A 149 -22.51 2.26 4.91
C THR A 149 -22.39 1.01 4.03
N PRO A 150 -22.49 -0.19 4.59
CA PRO A 150 -22.37 -1.43 3.84
C PRO A 150 -23.31 -1.51 2.64
N GLY A 151 -22.83 -2.03 1.51
CA GLY A 151 -23.64 -2.27 0.32
C GLY A 151 -24.04 -1.03 -0.50
N LYS A 152 -23.58 0.16 -0.11
CA LYS A 152 -23.79 1.38 -0.93
C LYS A 152 -22.82 1.40 -2.10
N SER A 153 -23.25 2.04 -3.20
CA SER A 153 -22.44 2.14 -4.42
C SER A 153 -21.49 3.34 -4.38
N VAL A 154 -20.47 3.33 -5.24
CA VAL A 154 -19.61 4.51 -5.46
C VAL A 154 -20.43 5.75 -5.82
N LYS A 155 -21.53 5.61 -6.57
CA LYS A 155 -22.42 6.72 -6.90
C LYS A 155 -23.03 7.38 -5.65
N TYR A 156 -23.40 6.58 -4.65
CA TYR A 156 -23.91 7.09 -3.37
C TYR A 156 -22.85 7.97 -2.69
N TYR A 157 -21.61 7.48 -2.56
CA TYR A 157 -20.53 8.25 -1.92
C TYR A 157 -20.17 9.51 -2.70
N LEU A 158 -20.13 9.43 -4.02
CA LEU A 158 -19.89 10.61 -4.86
C LEU A 158 -20.97 11.68 -4.70
N SER A 159 -22.24 11.29 -4.51
CA SER A 159 -23.31 12.28 -4.25
C SER A 159 -23.12 13.02 -2.92
N GLN A 160 -22.48 12.40 -1.92
CA GLN A 160 -22.14 13.05 -0.65
C GLN A 160 -20.99 14.06 -0.78
N ALA A 161 -20.21 13.97 -1.86
CA ALA A 161 -19.15 14.92 -2.21
C ALA A 161 -19.63 15.96 -3.25
N GLY A 162 -20.96 16.13 -3.41
CA GLY A 162 -21.56 17.04 -4.38
C GLY A 162 -21.50 16.55 -5.84
N GLY A 163 -21.08 15.30 -6.06
CA GLY A 163 -20.93 14.73 -7.40
C GLY A 163 -19.60 15.06 -8.07
N TYR A 164 -19.57 14.92 -9.39
CA TYR A 164 -18.37 15.16 -10.19
C TYR A 164 -18.15 16.64 -10.47
N SER A 165 -16.90 17.08 -10.40
CA SER A 165 -16.50 18.38 -10.94
C SER A 165 -16.55 18.40 -12.48
N GLN A 166 -16.47 19.60 -13.08
CA GLN A 166 -16.52 19.78 -14.55
C GLN A 166 -15.39 19.00 -15.27
N ASN A 167 -14.24 18.89 -14.64
CA ASN A 167 -13.04 18.26 -15.18
C ASN A 167 -12.94 16.76 -14.87
N ALA A 168 -13.98 16.15 -14.28
CA ALA A 168 -13.94 14.75 -13.87
C ALA A 168 -13.93 13.77 -15.05
N LYS A 169 -13.02 12.78 -15.00
CA LYS A 169 -13.03 11.61 -15.90
C LYS A 169 -14.01 10.57 -15.37
N LYS A 170 -15.32 10.79 -15.64
CA LYS A 170 -16.43 9.99 -15.10
C LYS A 170 -16.36 8.49 -15.43
N SER A 171 -15.64 8.10 -16.49
CA SER A 171 -15.46 6.72 -16.90
C SER A 171 -14.52 5.91 -16.01
N LYS A 172 -13.60 6.57 -15.29
CA LYS A 172 -12.63 5.92 -14.39
C LYS A 172 -12.77 6.44 -12.97
N LYS A 173 -12.69 5.53 -12.01
CA LYS A 173 -12.67 5.80 -10.58
C LYS A 173 -11.81 4.74 -9.94
N PHE A 174 -11.09 5.11 -8.89
CA PHE A 174 -10.21 4.21 -8.17
C PHE A 174 -10.61 4.16 -6.70
N ILE A 175 -10.36 3.03 -6.07
CA ILE A 175 -10.47 2.85 -4.63
C ILE A 175 -9.08 2.54 -4.12
N VAL A 176 -8.63 3.31 -3.14
CA VAL A 176 -7.40 3.07 -2.39
C VAL A 176 -7.80 2.51 -1.03
N TYR A 177 -7.32 1.30 -0.74
CA TYR A 177 -7.58 0.63 0.53
C TYR A 177 -6.55 1.03 1.59
N MET A 178 -6.87 0.82 2.87
CA MET A 178 -5.97 1.15 3.98
C MET A 178 -4.64 0.37 3.92
N ASN A 179 -4.67 -0.84 3.35
CA ASN A 179 -3.45 -1.64 3.13
C ASN A 179 -2.59 -1.14 1.95
N GLY A 180 -2.94 -0.02 1.30
CA GLY A 180 -2.21 0.55 0.18
C GLY A 180 -2.53 -0.05 -1.19
N GLN A 181 -3.40 -1.05 -1.28
CA GLN A 181 -3.85 -1.59 -2.56
C GLN A 181 -4.76 -0.58 -3.28
N ILE A 182 -4.67 -0.58 -4.62
CA ILE A 182 -5.51 0.27 -5.47
C ILE A 182 -6.29 -0.61 -6.44
N ALA A 183 -7.58 -0.36 -6.55
CA ALA A 183 -8.45 -1.04 -7.49
C ALA A 183 -9.24 -0.05 -8.36
N GLU A 184 -9.37 -0.35 -9.66
CA GLU A 184 -10.33 0.36 -10.50
C GLU A 184 -11.76 -0.08 -10.16
N VAL A 185 -12.68 0.88 -10.08
CA VAL A 185 -14.08 0.60 -9.77
C VAL A 185 -14.74 -0.18 -10.91
N LYS A 186 -15.21 -1.38 -10.60
CA LYS A 186 -15.96 -2.22 -11.54
C LYS A 186 -17.47 -2.13 -11.26
N GLY A 187 -18.24 -1.83 -12.29
CA GLY A 187 -19.71 -1.70 -12.18
C GLY A 187 -20.14 -0.65 -11.16
N SER A 188 -20.93 -1.04 -10.17
CA SER A 188 -21.43 -0.14 -9.12
C SER A 188 -20.42 0.09 -7.99
N GLY A 189 -19.35 -0.69 -7.92
CA GLY A 189 -18.34 -0.68 -6.86
C GLY A 189 -18.82 -1.14 -5.48
N LYS A 190 -20.08 -1.59 -5.33
CA LYS A 190 -20.67 -1.94 -4.02
C LYS A 190 -19.85 -2.95 -3.21
N LYS A 191 -19.28 -3.94 -3.89
CA LYS A 191 -18.47 -5.02 -3.26
C LYS A 191 -17.00 -4.62 -3.04
N GLN A 192 -16.58 -3.49 -3.61
CA GLN A 192 -15.19 -3.02 -3.54
C GLN A 192 -14.99 -1.97 -2.45
N ILE A 193 -16.09 -1.32 -1.97
CA ILE A 193 -15.97 -0.29 -0.95
C ILE A 193 -15.84 -0.97 0.41
N GLU A 194 -14.79 -0.62 1.11
CA GLU A 194 -14.48 -1.09 2.46
C GLU A 194 -14.33 0.10 3.42
N PRO A 195 -14.47 -0.14 4.74
CA PRO A 195 -14.22 0.89 5.75
C PRO A 195 -12.81 1.45 5.62
N GLY A 196 -12.65 2.75 5.79
CA GLY A 196 -11.36 3.43 5.69
C GLY A 196 -10.82 3.61 4.27
N CYS A 197 -11.52 3.16 3.22
CA CYS A 197 -11.05 3.35 1.86
C CYS A 197 -11.22 4.79 1.37
N GLU A 198 -10.44 5.16 0.36
CA GLU A 198 -10.56 6.44 -0.35
C GLU A 198 -11.02 6.19 -1.79
N ILE A 199 -12.08 6.87 -2.21
CA ILE A 199 -12.57 6.88 -3.58
C ILE A 199 -11.96 8.08 -4.30
N ILE A 200 -11.16 7.82 -5.33
CA ILE A 200 -10.48 8.87 -6.10
C ILE A 200 -11.08 8.97 -7.49
N VAL A 201 -11.49 10.18 -7.86
CA VAL A 201 -11.97 10.50 -9.20
C VAL A 201 -10.87 11.27 -9.95
N PRO A 202 -10.32 10.72 -11.05
CA PRO A 202 -9.30 11.42 -11.82
C PRO A 202 -9.91 12.56 -12.67
N THR A 203 -9.08 13.52 -13.04
CA THR A 203 -9.42 14.60 -13.95
C THR A 203 -9.37 14.15 -15.42
N LYS A 204 -10.11 14.82 -16.30
CA LYS A 204 -9.92 14.72 -17.77
C LYS A 204 -8.67 15.48 -18.14
N GLN A 205 -7.73 14.84 -18.83
CA GLN A 205 -6.62 15.60 -19.46
C GLN A 205 -7.04 16.20 -20.80
N ARG A 206 -6.67 17.42 -21.04
CA ARG A 206 -6.43 17.92 -22.41
C ARG A 206 -5.05 17.38 -22.80
N LYS A 207 -5.02 16.48 -23.83
CA LYS A 207 -3.81 15.77 -24.31
C LYS A 207 -2.52 16.61 -24.22
N PRO A 208 -1.35 16.05 -23.91
CA PRO A 208 -0.92 14.66 -24.02
C PRO A 208 -0.46 14.04 -22.68
N ASN A 209 -0.73 12.80 -22.50
CA ASN A 209 -0.23 11.82 -21.52
C ASN A 209 -1.17 11.50 -20.35
N ALA A 210 -1.94 10.40 -20.56
CA ALA A 210 -2.81 9.76 -19.56
C ALA A 210 -2.05 9.31 -18.29
N PHE A 211 -0.73 9.18 -18.37
CA PHE A 211 0.17 8.75 -17.33
C PHE A 211 0.30 9.76 -16.18
N ASN A 212 0.32 11.06 -16.49
CA ASN A 212 0.52 12.13 -15.49
C ASN A 212 -0.60 12.23 -14.45
N ASN A 213 -1.82 11.72 -14.75
CA ASN A 213 -2.95 11.87 -13.84
C ASN A 213 -3.02 10.83 -12.73
N ILE A 214 -2.54 9.62 -12.99
CA ILE A 214 -2.53 8.57 -11.97
C ILE A 214 -1.45 8.90 -10.92
N MET A 215 -0.34 9.47 -11.38
CA MET A 215 0.80 9.82 -10.54
C MET A 215 0.51 10.97 -9.56
N GLY A 216 -0.23 11.99 -9.97
CA GLY A 216 -0.55 13.13 -9.10
C GLY A 216 -1.35 12.76 -7.85
N TYR A 217 -2.06 11.65 -7.87
CA TYR A 217 -2.85 11.17 -6.73
C TYR A 217 -2.11 10.12 -5.90
N ALA A 218 -1.18 9.38 -6.51
CA ALA A 218 -0.42 8.33 -5.83
C ALA A 218 0.64 8.86 -4.86
N THR A 219 1.15 10.08 -5.08
CA THR A 219 2.17 10.70 -4.22
C THR A 219 1.71 11.00 -2.80
N SER A 220 0.40 11.03 -2.57
CA SER A 220 -0.13 11.27 -1.22
C SER A 220 -0.18 10.02 -0.33
N PHE A 221 -0.16 8.79 -0.89
CA PHE A 221 -0.53 7.60 -0.12
C PHE A 221 0.22 6.31 -0.46
N ALA A 222 0.96 6.22 -1.56
CA ALA A 222 1.61 4.98 -1.96
C ALA A 222 3.11 5.16 -2.16
N SER A 223 3.88 4.21 -1.66
CA SER A 223 5.28 4.08 -2.05
C SER A 223 5.39 3.79 -3.55
N LEU A 224 6.48 4.20 -4.17
CA LEU A 224 6.77 3.94 -5.59
C LEU A 224 6.52 2.48 -6.00
N ALA A 225 6.76 1.53 -5.11
CA ALA A 225 6.58 0.10 -5.40
C ALA A 225 5.10 -0.30 -5.55
N THR A 226 4.20 0.25 -4.73
CA THR A 226 2.75 0.00 -4.86
C THR A 226 2.23 0.62 -6.16
N MET A 227 2.76 1.77 -6.54
CA MET A 227 2.44 2.42 -7.80
C MET A 227 2.92 1.60 -9.02
N PHE A 228 4.10 0.98 -8.95
CA PHE A 228 4.63 0.13 -10.02
C PHE A 228 3.89 -1.19 -10.15
N ALA A 229 3.48 -1.81 -9.06
CA ALA A 229 2.66 -3.02 -9.11
C ALA A 229 1.31 -2.78 -9.80
N THR A 230 0.71 -1.60 -9.57
CA THR A 230 -0.54 -1.22 -10.24
C THR A 230 -0.36 -0.85 -11.70
N LEU A 231 0.75 -0.19 -12.06
CA LEU A 231 1.08 0.17 -13.44
C LEU A 231 1.37 -1.05 -14.32
N THR A 232 2.11 -2.03 -13.83
CA THR A 232 2.37 -3.27 -14.58
C THR A 232 1.09 -4.06 -14.86
N ASN A 233 0.10 -4.02 -13.97
CA ASN A 233 -1.21 -4.63 -14.18
C ASN A 233 -2.10 -3.82 -15.15
N LEU A 234 -1.93 -2.50 -15.22
CA LEU A 234 -2.68 -1.62 -16.13
C LEU A 234 -2.14 -1.64 -17.58
N ILE A 235 -0.86 -1.94 -17.76
CA ILE A 235 -0.22 -2.04 -19.10
C ILE A 235 -0.44 -3.42 -19.72
N LYS A 236 -0.69 -4.46 -18.91
CA LYS A 236 -0.96 -5.84 -19.39
C LYS A 236 -2.42 -6.10 -19.79
N ASN A 237 -3.32 -5.16 -19.60
CA ASN A 237 -4.71 -5.17 -20.06
C ASN A 237 -4.95 -3.97 -21.02
#